data_72283286d05b44afb3d3868f276311b8
#
_entry.id   72283286d05b44afb3d3868f276311b8
#
_cell.length_a   1.000
_cell.length_b   1.000
_cell.length_c   1.000
_cell.angle_alpha   90.00
_cell.angle_beta   90.00
_cell.angle_gamma   90.00
#
_symmetry.space_group_name_H-M   'P 1'
#
loop_
_entity.id
_entity.type
_entity.pdbx_description
1 polymer ?
#
loop_
_entity_poly.entity_id
_entity_poly.type
_entity_poly.pdbx_seq_one_letter_code
_entity_poly.pdbx_strand_id
1 'polypeptide(L)'
;MHELGXIVQITKSLAEIAETNKLTEIGSVTLEIGEVSGIIPSYFEDCWQYYRRKNELIRNAELIIEIKPGVTFCEDCRKIYETVKYGKECPFCENENTFLVEGNECIIKQIEAR
;
A
#
# COMPACT_ATOMS: atom_id res chain seq x y z
N MET A 1 11.09 -8.73 -6.36
CA MET A 1 10.99 -7.29 -6.15
C MET A 1 9.55 -6.87 -5.93
N HIS A 2 9.30 -6.34 -4.75
CA HIS A 2 7.93 -6.04 -4.34
C HIS A 2 7.35 -4.84 -5.07
N GLU A 3 8.18 -3.83 -5.31
CA GLU A 3 7.68 -2.58 -5.87
C GLU A 3 7.13 -2.78 -7.28
N LEU A 4 7.84 -3.51 -8.10
CA LEU A 4 7.39 -3.75 -9.45
C LEU A 4 6.13 -4.58 -9.47
N GLY A 5 6.06 -5.59 -8.61
CA GLY A 5 4.85 -6.39 -8.47
C GLY A 5 3.64 -5.53 -8.14
N UNK A 6 3.76 -4.65 -7.42
CA UNK A 6 2.91 -3.92 -7.05
C UNK A 6 2.44 -3.14 -7.95
N ILE A 7 3.25 -2.51 -8.64
CA ILE A 7 2.88 -1.63 -9.75
C ILE A 7 2.04 -2.39 -10.76
N VAL A 8 2.47 -3.57 -11.11
CA VAL A 8 1.71 -4.37 -12.08
C VAL A 8 0.30 -4.64 -11.58
N GLN A 9 0.18 -5.00 -10.33
CA GLN A 9 -1.13 -5.29 -9.74
C GLN A 9 -2.00 -4.03 -9.69
N ILE A 10 -1.41 -2.91 -9.29
CA ILE A 10 -2.13 -1.65 -9.21
C ILE A 10 -2.60 -1.20 -10.60
N THR A 11 -1.73 -1.27 -11.60
CA THR A 11 -2.14 -0.84 -12.93
C THR A 11 -3.23 -1.74 -13.50
N LYS A 12 -3.18 -3.02 -13.18
CA LYS A 12 -4.23 -3.93 -13.60
C LYS A 12 -5.57 -3.55 -12.97
N SER A 13 -5.56 -3.24 -11.67
CA SER A 13 -6.77 -2.82 -10.98
C SER A 13 -7.30 -1.52 -11.54
N LEU A 14 -6.40 -0.58 -11.83
CA LEU A 14 -6.83 0.70 -12.41
C LEU A 14 -7.47 0.51 -13.78
N ALA A 15 -6.93 -0.39 -14.57
CA ALA A 15 -7.52 -0.66 -15.89
C ALA A 15 -8.94 -1.22 -15.74
N GLU A 16 -9.14 -2.10 -14.76
CA GLU A 16 -10.47 -2.66 -14.52
C GLU A 16 -11.45 -1.59 -14.05
N ILE A 17 -10.99 -0.72 -13.15
CA ILE A 17 -11.83 0.37 -12.67
C ILE A 17 -12.20 1.31 -13.82
N ALA A 18 -11.24 1.61 -14.67
CA ALA A 18 -11.48 2.51 -15.80
C ALA A 18 -12.50 1.91 -16.77
N GLU A 19 -12.38 0.61 -17.03
CA GLU A 19 -13.30 -0.05 -17.94
C GLU A 19 -14.72 -0.05 -17.37
N THR A 20 -14.84 -0.39 -16.10
CA THR A 20 -16.15 -0.46 -15.46
C THR A 20 -16.83 0.91 -15.42
N ASN A 21 -16.08 1.96 -15.20
CA ASN A 21 -16.63 3.30 -15.04
C ASN A 21 -16.47 4.17 -16.29
N LYS A 22 -15.97 3.59 -17.36
CA LYS A 22 -15.81 4.27 -18.66
C LYS A 22 -14.94 5.51 -18.53
N LEU A 23 -13.83 5.37 -17.81
CA LEU A 23 -12.89 6.45 -17.65
C LEU A 23 -11.86 6.43 -18.77
N THR A 24 -11.43 7.60 -19.19
CA THR A 24 -10.42 7.71 -20.23
C THR A 24 -9.07 8.15 -19.70
N GLU A 25 -9.04 8.76 -18.52
CA GLU A 25 -7.80 9.28 -17.97
C GLU A 25 -7.89 9.33 -16.47
N ILE A 26 -6.80 8.94 -15.81
CA ILE A 26 -6.69 9.04 -14.35
C ILE A 26 -5.73 10.18 -14.05
N GLY A 27 -6.17 11.09 -13.18
CA GLY A 27 -5.37 12.25 -12.82
C GLY A 27 -4.55 12.07 -11.57
N SER A 28 -5.01 11.24 -10.65
CA SER A 28 -4.23 10.94 -9.47
C SER A 28 -4.66 9.61 -8.89
N VAL A 29 -3.71 8.97 -8.22
CA VAL A 29 -3.94 7.71 -7.51
C VAL A 29 -3.35 7.86 -6.13
N THR A 30 -4.17 7.62 -5.11
CA THR A 30 -3.70 7.60 -3.73
C THR A 30 -3.63 6.16 -3.26
N LEU A 31 -2.45 5.74 -2.82
CA LEU A 31 -2.23 4.40 -2.30
C LEU A 31 -1.97 4.46 -0.80
N GLU A 32 -2.53 3.49 -0.08
CA GLU A 32 -2.07 3.21 1.27
C GLU A 32 -1.06 2.10 1.20
N ILE A 33 0.14 2.37 1.68
CA ILE A 33 1.20 1.37 1.71
C ILE A 33 1.54 1.11 3.17
N GLY A 34 1.44 -0.15 3.56
CA GLY A 34 1.70 -0.53 4.94
C GLY A 34 3.14 -0.37 5.34
N GLU A 35 3.33 0.09 6.56
CA GLU A 35 4.65 0.36 7.11
C GLU A 35 5.54 -0.89 7.11
N VAL A 36 4.91 -2.07 7.26
CA VAL A 36 5.65 -3.33 7.30
C VAL A 36 5.38 -4.20 6.07
N SER A 37 4.97 -3.57 4.97
CA SER A 37 4.65 -4.31 3.75
C SER A 37 5.88 -4.78 2.98
N GLY A 38 7.03 -4.21 3.30
CA GLY A 38 8.24 -4.49 2.55
C GLY A 38 8.43 -3.62 1.34
N ILE A 39 7.45 -2.78 1.03
CA ILE A 39 7.55 -1.87 -0.10
C ILE A 39 8.27 -0.61 0.35
N ILE A 40 9.28 -0.21 -0.41
CA ILE A 40 10.02 1.02 -0.14
C ILE A 40 9.40 2.12 -1.00
N PRO A 41 8.77 3.13 -0.39
CA PRO A 41 8.02 4.12 -1.17
C PRO A 41 8.83 4.83 -2.25
N SER A 42 10.08 5.15 -1.99
CA SER A 42 10.88 5.85 -3.01
C SER A 42 11.13 4.96 -4.22
N TYR A 43 11.34 3.67 -4.01
CA TYR A 43 11.50 2.74 -5.13
C TYR A 43 10.18 2.58 -5.87
N PHE A 44 9.09 2.55 -5.13
CA PHE A 44 7.79 2.44 -5.76
C PHE A 44 7.51 3.65 -6.66
N GLU A 45 7.86 4.83 -6.18
CA GLU A 45 7.67 6.04 -6.98
C GLU A 45 8.52 6.02 -8.25
N ASP A 46 9.75 5.52 -8.15
CA ASP A 46 10.59 5.40 -9.33
C ASP A 46 9.97 4.46 -10.36
N CYS A 47 9.47 3.32 -9.89
CA CYS A 47 8.79 2.38 -10.77
C CYS A 47 7.56 3.00 -11.40
N TRP A 48 6.80 3.78 -10.63
CA TRP A 48 5.61 4.45 -11.13
C TRP A 48 5.95 5.41 -12.26
N GLN A 49 7.00 6.22 -12.07
CA GLN A 49 7.40 7.18 -13.11
C GLN A 49 7.77 6.47 -14.40
N TYR A 50 8.41 5.31 -14.28
CA TYR A 50 8.79 4.54 -15.46
C TYR A 50 7.55 3.92 -16.13
N TYR A 51 6.69 3.30 -15.34
CA TYR A 51 5.54 2.58 -15.87
C TYR A 51 4.49 3.49 -16.48
N ARG A 52 4.27 4.66 -15.88
CA ARG A 52 3.20 5.51 -16.37
C ARG A 52 3.48 6.06 -17.75
N ARG A 53 4.74 6.16 -18.13
CA ARG A 53 5.08 6.62 -19.48
C ARG A 53 4.60 5.66 -20.54
N LYS A 54 4.44 4.40 -20.19
CA LYS A 54 4.07 3.35 -21.13
C LYS A 54 2.58 3.04 -21.11
N ASN A 55 1.80 3.79 -20.34
CA ASN A 55 0.41 3.47 -20.12
C ASN A 55 -0.42 4.73 -20.27
N GLU A 56 -1.26 4.76 -21.31
CA GLU A 56 -2.01 5.97 -21.61
C GLU A 56 -2.96 6.37 -20.49
N LEU A 57 -3.54 5.39 -19.82
CA LEU A 57 -4.51 5.67 -18.76
C LEU A 57 -3.91 6.48 -17.62
N ILE A 58 -2.67 6.17 -17.26
CA ILE A 58 -2.03 6.80 -16.11
C ILE A 58 -0.87 7.71 -16.49
N ARG A 59 -0.73 8.02 -17.77
CA ARG A 59 0.41 8.82 -18.23
C ARG A 59 0.55 10.12 -17.46
N ASN A 60 -0.56 10.75 -17.12
CA ASN A 60 -0.54 12.02 -16.41
C ASN A 60 -0.98 11.88 -14.96
N ALA A 61 -1.02 10.66 -14.44
CA ALA A 61 -1.53 10.42 -13.10
C ALA A 61 -0.45 10.70 -12.06
N GLU A 62 -0.80 11.53 -11.09
CA GLU A 62 0.05 11.80 -9.94
C GLU A 62 -0.11 10.68 -8.92
N LEU A 63 0.99 10.22 -8.36
CA LEU A 63 0.97 9.21 -7.33
C LEU A 63 1.08 9.85 -5.96
N ILE A 64 0.15 9.53 -5.09
CA ILE A 64 0.16 10.02 -3.71
C ILE A 64 0.25 8.79 -2.80
N ILE A 65 1.27 8.75 -1.96
CA ILE A 65 1.48 7.62 -1.07
C ILE A 65 1.20 8.04 0.36
N GLU A 66 0.35 7.28 1.03
CA GLU A 66 0.10 7.43 2.46
C GLU A 66 0.59 6.17 3.15
N ILE A 67 1.40 6.34 4.17
CA ILE A 67 1.94 5.21 4.91
C ILE A 67 0.99 4.82 6.02
N LYS A 68 0.62 3.56 6.06
CA LYS A 68 -0.26 3.05 7.09
C LYS A 68 0.56 2.34 8.15
N PRO A 69 0.45 2.76 9.42
CA PRO A 69 1.27 2.17 10.48
C PRO A 69 1.01 0.70 10.68
N GLY A 70 2.05 -0.02 11.07
CA GLY A 70 1.91 -1.41 11.43
C GLY A 70 1.34 -1.54 12.83
N VAL A 71 0.36 -2.42 12.99
CA VAL A 71 -0.29 -2.67 14.28
C VAL A 71 -0.31 -4.16 14.53
N THR A 72 0.12 -4.57 15.73
CA THR A 72 0.16 -5.97 16.13
C THR A 72 -0.76 -6.19 17.33
N PHE A 73 -1.37 -7.36 17.38
CA PHE A 73 -2.29 -7.75 18.43
C PHE A 73 -1.67 -8.88 19.25
N CYS A 74 -1.71 -8.75 20.57
CA CYS A 74 -1.25 -9.80 21.46
C CYS A 74 -2.44 -10.64 21.92
N GLU A 75 -2.37 -11.95 21.65
CA GLU A 75 -3.45 -12.84 22.02
C GLU A 75 -3.50 -13.12 23.51
N ASP A 76 -2.39 -12.95 24.20
CA ASP A 76 -2.35 -13.27 25.63
C ASP A 76 -2.95 -12.16 26.49
N CYS A 77 -2.57 -10.90 26.25
CA CYS A 77 -3.12 -9.80 27.04
C CYS A 77 -4.20 -9.01 26.27
N ARG A 78 -4.37 -9.31 24.98
CA ARG A 78 -5.45 -8.78 24.14
C ARG A 78 -5.34 -7.28 23.92
N LYS A 79 -4.10 -6.78 23.79
CA LYS A 79 -3.85 -5.39 23.51
C LYS A 79 -3.16 -5.25 22.15
N ILE A 80 -3.29 -4.07 21.56
CA ILE A 80 -2.58 -3.77 20.31
C ILE A 80 -1.42 -2.83 20.60
N TYR A 81 -0.44 -2.87 19.70
CA TYR A 81 0.74 -2.01 19.86
C TYR A 81 1.39 -1.77 18.49
N GLU A 82 2.33 -0.83 18.47
CA GLU A 82 3.03 -0.46 17.25
C GLU A 82 4.05 -1.53 16.86
N THR A 83 3.87 -2.10 15.68
CA THR A 83 4.70 -3.22 15.22
C THR A 83 6.17 -2.82 15.06
N VAL A 84 6.42 -1.70 14.41
CA VAL A 84 7.79 -1.31 14.11
C VAL A 84 8.59 -1.07 15.38
N LYS A 85 7.94 -0.56 16.40
CA LYS A 85 8.64 -0.22 17.65
C LYS A 85 8.95 -1.45 18.49
N TYR A 86 8.06 -2.44 18.50
CA TYR A 86 8.20 -3.56 19.44
C TYR A 86 8.34 -4.94 18.79
N GLY A 87 8.04 -5.05 17.51
CA GLY A 87 8.18 -6.33 16.82
C GLY A 87 7.16 -7.35 17.30
N LYS A 88 7.61 -8.58 17.47
CA LYS A 88 6.74 -9.66 17.88
C LYS A 88 6.53 -9.74 19.38
N GLU A 89 7.36 -9.09 20.15
CA GLU A 89 7.27 -9.18 21.61
C GLU A 89 6.35 -8.10 22.15
N CYS A 90 5.30 -8.51 22.81
CA CYS A 90 4.32 -7.57 23.38
C CYS A 90 4.98 -6.72 24.46
N PRO A 91 4.89 -5.39 24.36
CA PRO A 91 5.51 -4.54 25.38
C PRO A 91 4.78 -4.57 26.71
N PHE A 92 3.57 -5.10 26.73
CA PHE A 92 2.76 -5.12 27.97
C PHE A 92 2.94 -6.37 28.76
N CYS A 93 3.05 -7.55 28.10
CA CYS A 93 3.15 -8.81 28.83
C CYS A 93 4.38 -9.63 28.41
N GLU A 94 5.14 -9.14 27.42
CA GLU A 94 6.42 -9.73 27.00
C GLU A 94 6.31 -11.10 26.36
N ASN A 95 5.11 -11.52 25.99
CA ASN A 95 4.93 -12.76 25.26
C ASN A 95 5.02 -12.51 23.75
N GLU A 96 5.22 -13.59 23.01
CA GLU A 96 5.35 -13.50 21.55
C GLU A 96 4.18 -14.15 20.84
N ASN A 97 3.09 -14.38 21.53
CA ASN A 97 1.90 -14.94 20.90
C ASN A 97 1.10 -13.81 20.26
N THR A 98 1.64 -13.26 19.18
CA THR A 98 1.15 -12.05 18.58
C THR A 98 0.98 -12.23 17.08
N PHE A 99 0.15 -11.39 16.48
CA PHE A 99 0.04 -11.37 15.02
C PHE A 99 -0.23 -9.97 14.51
N LEU A 100 0.16 -9.75 13.26
CA LEU A 100 -0.01 -8.46 12.61
C LEU A 100 -1.47 -8.25 12.25
N VAL A 101 -2.02 -7.10 12.66
CA VAL A 101 -3.39 -6.74 12.36
C VAL A 101 -3.49 -5.93 11.07
N GLU A 102 -2.62 -4.95 10.91
CA GLU A 102 -2.62 -4.12 9.72
C GLU A 102 -1.25 -3.49 9.55
N GLY A 103 -1.03 -2.93 8.37
CA GLY A 103 0.25 -2.33 8.03
C GLY A 103 1.03 -3.13 7.01
N ASN A 104 0.42 -4.18 6.46
CA ASN A 104 1.06 -5.04 5.48
C ASN A 104 0.43 -4.88 4.09
N GLU A 105 -0.44 -3.90 3.93
CA GLU A 105 -1.23 -3.75 2.72
C GLU A 105 -0.57 -2.82 1.71
N CYS A 106 -1.02 -2.95 0.47
CA CYS A 106 -0.78 -1.95 -0.57
C CYS A 106 -2.09 -1.87 -1.34
N ILE A 107 -2.88 -0.85 -1.07
CA ILE A 107 -4.21 -0.76 -1.63
C ILE A 107 -4.46 0.62 -2.22
N ILE A 108 -5.34 0.64 -3.22
CA ILE A 108 -5.81 1.90 -3.80
C ILE A 108 -6.86 2.49 -2.86
N LYS A 109 -6.56 3.67 -2.33
CA LYS A 109 -7.49 4.33 -1.43
C LYS A 109 -8.44 5.23 -2.20
N GLN A 110 -7.96 5.87 -3.24
CA GLN A 110 -8.73 6.89 -3.93
C GLN A 110 -8.12 7.16 -5.28
N ILE A 111 -8.95 7.46 -6.26
CA ILE A 111 -8.47 7.96 -7.54
C ILE A 111 -9.26 9.19 -7.93
N GLU A 112 -8.63 10.07 -8.70
CA GLU A 112 -9.30 11.18 -9.38
C GLU A 112 -9.17 10.93 -10.86
N ALA A 113 -10.29 10.98 -11.58
CA ALA A 113 -10.29 10.55 -12.96
C ALA A 113 -11.38 11.29 -13.74
N ARG A 114 -11.31 11.08 -15.07
CA ARG A 114 -12.34 11.61 -15.95
C ARG A 114 -12.60 10.65 -17.10
#